data_9554e376101243dff586702e7e3d2e44
#
_entry.id   9554e376101243dff586702e7e3d2e44
#
_cell.length_a   1.000
_cell.length_b   1.000
_cell.length_c   1.000
_cell.angle_alpha   90.00
_cell.angle_beta   90.00
_cell.angle_gamma   90.00
#
_symmetry.space_group_name_H-M   'P 1'
#
loop_
_entity.id
_entity.type
_entity.pdbx_description
1 polymer ?
#
loop_
_entity_poly.entity_id
_entity_poly.type
_entity_poly.pdbx_seq_one_letter_code
_entity_poly.pdbx_strand_id
1 'polypeptide(L)'
;RNVIKGNGASGTLVNNGGGTYTYTFNATDDTLPVGSADTFAVALEGRRTFSHDGTNFNQGTASNARTIFTIDGSQPVERRASVLEENCNKCHNEIRAHGELRVGVDYCVMCHNPNQTDEARRDLVAPTEAPVTVNFKDMLHRIHRGEDLEDDYTVYGFGAPATAHDFTHTRFPGLLNKCDICHAAGAYTLPTPEEALSTLVTQNGSQFVSETLPMRAACNSCHDGFYPNLHAVLNSDLENGAESCSVCHGTGSAFDVDLIHEPGP
;
A
#
# COMPACT_ATOMS: atom_id res chain seq x y z
N ARG A 1 2.59 6.14 9.81
CA ARG A 1 1.85 7.11 10.61
C ARG A 1 1.13 8.10 9.69
N ASN A 2 -0.15 8.33 9.98
CA ASN A 2 -0.95 9.18 9.12
C ASN A 2 -0.69 10.64 9.32
N VAL A 3 -0.55 11.21 8.26
CA VAL A 3 -0.26 12.53 7.98
C VAL A 3 -1.40 13.48 8.01
N ILE A 4 -1.07 14.47 8.39
CA ILE A 4 -1.53 15.77 8.50
C ILE A 4 -2.02 16.35 7.24
N LYS A 5 -3.17 16.77 7.34
CA LYS A 5 -3.87 17.40 6.27
C LYS A 5 -3.71 18.89 6.42
N GLY A 6 -2.96 19.50 5.53
CA GLY A 6 -2.66 20.91 5.54
C GLY A 6 -3.83 21.84 5.24
N ASN A 7 -4.98 21.60 5.86
CA ASN A 7 -6.09 22.54 5.88
C ASN A 7 -6.45 23.01 7.30
N GLY A 8 -5.43 23.12 8.13
CA GLY A 8 -5.54 23.77 9.44
C GLY A 8 -5.98 22.89 10.59
N ALA A 9 -6.11 21.58 10.41
CA ALA A 9 -6.58 20.72 11.51
C ALA A 9 -5.48 20.32 12.50
N SER A 10 -4.21 20.31 12.10
CA SER A 10 -3.16 19.73 12.94
C SER A 10 -1.76 20.36 12.78
N GLY A 11 -1.66 21.56 12.25
CA GLY A 11 -0.39 22.29 12.13
C GLY A 11 -0.59 23.70 11.60
N THR A 12 0.50 24.44 11.44
CA THR A 12 0.47 25.81 10.97
C THR A 12 1.27 25.98 9.69
N LEU A 13 0.63 26.52 8.66
CA LEU A 13 1.25 26.86 7.39
C LEU A 13 1.49 28.37 7.33
N VAL A 14 2.75 28.78 7.14
CA VAL A 14 3.15 30.18 6.99
C VAL A 14 3.67 30.40 5.57
N ASN A 15 3.14 31.40 4.87
CA ASN A 15 3.67 31.85 3.59
C ASN A 15 4.77 32.91 3.86
N ASN A 16 6.01 32.57 3.52
CA ASN A 16 7.17 33.44 3.71
C ASN A 16 7.42 34.39 2.51
N GLY A 17 6.57 34.30 1.50
CA GLY A 17 6.76 35.04 0.26
C GLY A 17 7.70 34.34 -0.73
N GLY A 18 7.71 34.83 -1.98
CA GLY A 18 8.58 34.25 -3.03
C GLY A 18 8.35 32.76 -3.36
N GLY A 19 7.16 32.22 -3.05
CA GLY A 19 6.86 30.79 -3.25
C GLY A 19 7.39 29.88 -2.13
N THR A 20 7.92 30.42 -1.06
CA THR A 20 8.44 29.68 0.08
C THR A 20 7.41 29.60 1.20
N TYR A 21 7.24 28.41 1.76
CA TYR A 21 6.30 28.13 2.84
C TYR A 21 6.99 27.36 3.95
N THR A 22 6.58 27.61 5.19
CA THR A 22 6.96 26.82 6.35
C THR A 22 5.72 26.14 6.92
N TYR A 23 5.78 24.81 7.06
CA TYR A 23 4.74 24.07 7.77
C TYR A 23 5.31 23.56 9.09
N THR A 24 4.63 23.88 10.18
CA THR A 24 4.96 23.39 11.52
C THR A 24 3.94 22.34 11.93
N PHE A 25 4.43 21.15 12.18
CA PHE A 25 3.62 20.03 12.66
C PHE A 25 3.12 20.27 14.08
N ASN A 26 1.97 19.67 14.42
CA ASN A 26 1.45 19.74 15.78
C ASN A 26 2.33 18.90 16.72
N ALA A 27 2.86 19.56 17.75
CA ALA A 27 3.75 18.93 18.72
C ALA A 27 3.06 17.84 19.58
N THR A 28 1.74 17.81 19.63
CA THR A 28 1.00 16.84 20.44
C THR A 28 0.72 15.54 19.67
N ASP A 29 0.32 15.68 18.41
CA ASP A 29 -0.18 14.55 17.62
C ASP A 29 0.85 13.96 16.64
N ASP A 30 1.89 14.75 16.34
CA ASP A 30 2.84 14.46 15.26
C ASP A 30 4.28 14.35 15.75
N THR A 31 4.47 13.91 16.98
CA THR A 31 5.81 13.68 17.53
C THR A 31 6.47 12.46 16.93
N LEU A 32 7.74 12.60 16.58
CA LEU A 32 8.59 11.47 16.23
C LEU A 32 9.19 10.83 17.49
N PRO A 33 9.43 9.50 17.50
CA PRO A 33 10.05 8.83 18.63
C PRO A 33 11.45 9.42 18.91
N VAL A 34 11.65 9.93 20.11
CA VAL A 34 12.95 10.51 20.51
C VAL A 34 14.04 9.44 20.47
N GLY A 35 15.16 9.74 19.84
CA GLY A 35 16.32 8.84 19.75
C GLY A 35 16.15 7.67 18.77
N SER A 36 15.10 7.67 17.95
CA SER A 36 14.95 6.67 16.89
C SER A 36 16.03 6.85 15.82
N ALA A 37 16.64 5.72 15.43
CA ALA A 37 17.53 5.63 14.28
C ALA A 37 16.78 5.32 12.96
N ASP A 38 15.45 5.38 12.99
CA ASP A 38 14.63 5.08 11.83
C ASP A 38 14.70 6.17 10.76
N THR A 39 14.47 5.76 9.53
CA THR A 39 14.23 6.69 8.42
C THR A 39 12.77 7.10 8.37
N PHE A 40 12.53 8.37 8.41
CA PHE A 40 11.22 8.99 8.28
C PHE A 40 11.04 9.56 6.87
N ALA A 41 9.79 9.66 6.43
CA ALA A 41 9.44 10.31 5.19
C ALA A 41 8.40 11.40 5.44
N VAL A 42 8.57 12.53 4.79
CA VAL A 42 7.55 13.57 4.66
C VAL A 42 7.23 13.78 3.19
N ALA A 43 5.96 13.92 2.88
CA ALA A 43 5.53 14.18 1.51
C ALA A 43 4.44 15.25 1.46
N LEU A 44 4.34 15.88 0.29
CA LEU A 44 3.41 16.97 0.02
C LEU A 44 2.52 16.59 -1.16
N GLU A 45 1.22 16.72 -0.97
CA GLU A 45 0.25 16.70 -2.06
C GLU A 45 -0.42 18.07 -2.19
N GLY A 46 -0.86 18.40 -3.39
CA GLY A 46 -1.56 19.64 -3.62
C GLY A 46 -2.35 19.63 -4.90
N ARG A 47 -3.30 20.55 -4.99
CA ARG A 47 -4.04 20.81 -6.22
C ARG A 47 -4.16 22.30 -6.48
N ARG A 48 -4.23 22.63 -7.73
CA ARG A 48 -4.56 23.96 -8.20
C ARG A 48 -6.01 23.95 -8.67
N THR A 49 -6.80 24.90 -8.19
CA THR A 49 -8.10 25.20 -8.78
C THR A 49 -7.94 26.36 -9.74
N PHE A 50 -8.44 26.22 -10.94
CA PHE A 50 -8.50 27.31 -11.93
C PHE A 50 -9.89 27.35 -12.56
N SER A 51 -10.26 28.51 -13.07
CA SER A 51 -11.53 28.70 -13.75
C SER A 51 -11.32 28.91 -15.25
N HIS A 52 -12.11 28.21 -16.06
CA HIS A 52 -12.18 28.38 -17.49
C HIS A 52 -13.67 28.45 -17.89
N ASP A 53 -14.05 29.50 -18.61
CA ASP A 53 -15.42 29.75 -19.05
C ASP A 53 -16.48 29.63 -17.94
N GLY A 54 -16.15 30.13 -16.74
CA GLY A 54 -17.02 30.09 -15.56
C GLY A 54 -17.09 28.72 -14.88
N THR A 55 -16.42 27.71 -15.40
CA THR A 55 -16.32 26.37 -14.78
C THR A 55 -15.02 26.22 -14.02
N ASN A 56 -15.09 25.75 -12.78
CA ASN A 56 -13.93 25.48 -11.96
C ASN A 56 -13.40 24.07 -12.21
N PHE A 57 -12.10 23.98 -12.45
CA PHE A 57 -11.35 22.73 -12.63
C PHE A 57 -10.32 22.58 -11.53
N ASN A 58 -10.13 21.34 -11.09
CA ASN A 58 -9.07 20.99 -10.17
C ASN A 58 -7.99 20.21 -10.94
N GLN A 59 -6.74 20.62 -10.79
CA GLN A 59 -5.59 19.94 -11.36
C GLN A 59 -4.68 19.50 -10.21
N GLY A 60 -4.38 18.22 -10.14
CA GLY A 60 -3.35 17.68 -9.26
C GLY A 60 -1.95 18.08 -9.72
N THR A 61 -0.96 17.82 -8.88
CA THR A 61 0.45 18.01 -9.24
C THR A 61 0.91 16.98 -10.25
N ALA A 62 1.97 17.28 -11.00
CA ALA A 62 2.61 16.31 -11.89
C ALA A 62 3.30 15.18 -11.12
N SER A 63 3.78 15.47 -9.91
CA SER A 63 4.36 14.53 -8.97
C SER A 63 4.15 15.00 -7.55
N ASN A 64 4.20 14.09 -6.59
CA ASN A 64 4.21 14.46 -5.18
C ASN A 64 5.67 14.59 -4.70
N ALA A 65 5.98 15.71 -4.04
CA ALA A 65 7.29 15.89 -3.43
C ALA A 65 7.39 14.99 -2.19
N ARG A 66 8.49 14.24 -2.10
CA ARG A 66 8.82 13.40 -0.94
C ARG A 66 10.27 13.65 -0.53
N THR A 67 10.50 13.68 0.75
CA THR A 67 11.84 13.75 1.34
C THR A 67 11.95 12.76 2.47
N ILE A 68 13.08 12.04 2.53
CA ILE A 68 13.40 11.15 3.66
C ILE A 68 14.45 11.81 4.55
N PHE A 69 14.40 11.50 5.84
CA PHE A 69 15.32 12.05 6.82
C PHE A 69 15.43 11.14 8.06
N THR A 70 16.45 11.35 8.87
CA THR A 70 16.62 10.76 10.19
C THR A 70 16.64 11.85 11.24
N ILE A 71 16.38 11.52 12.50
CA ILE A 71 16.42 12.50 13.61
C ILE A 71 17.67 12.38 14.47
N ASP A 72 18.45 11.32 14.31
CA ASP A 72 19.70 11.06 15.03
C ASP A 72 20.95 11.52 14.25
N GLY A 73 20.77 12.03 13.03
CA GLY A 73 21.85 12.47 12.14
C GLY A 73 22.51 11.36 11.33
N SER A 74 22.02 10.11 11.41
CA SER A 74 22.43 9.03 10.52
C SER A 74 22.00 9.29 9.08
N GLN A 75 22.55 8.55 8.12
CA GLN A 75 22.12 8.64 6.74
C GLN A 75 20.76 7.95 6.59
N PRO A 76 19.76 8.63 5.98
CA PRO A 76 18.47 8.01 5.72
C PRO A 76 18.61 6.89 4.68
N VAL A 77 17.88 5.79 4.89
CA VAL A 77 17.86 4.64 4.00
C VAL A 77 16.54 4.61 3.24
N GLU A 78 16.61 4.54 1.91
CA GLU A 78 15.42 4.40 1.07
C GLU A 78 14.72 3.07 1.33
N ARG A 79 13.40 3.10 1.26
CA ARG A 79 12.59 1.90 1.27
C ARG A 79 12.93 1.04 0.06
N ARG A 80 13.01 -0.27 0.25
CA ARG A 80 13.20 -1.21 -0.86
C ARG A 80 12.07 -1.06 -1.90
N ALA A 81 12.45 -0.85 -3.15
CA ALA A 81 11.53 -0.89 -4.28
C ALA A 81 11.30 -2.34 -4.72
N SER A 82 10.13 -2.89 -4.47
CA SER A 82 9.74 -4.22 -4.97
C SER A 82 9.06 -4.18 -6.33
N VAL A 83 8.49 -3.04 -6.68
CA VAL A 83 7.86 -2.81 -7.99
C VAL A 83 8.50 -1.62 -8.68
N LEU A 84 8.43 -1.59 -10.00
CA LEU A 84 8.90 -0.47 -10.81
C LEU A 84 7.69 0.32 -11.29
N GLU A 85 7.65 1.60 -10.98
CA GLU A 85 6.53 2.48 -11.35
C GLU A 85 6.32 2.53 -12.87
N GLU A 86 7.41 2.54 -13.63
CA GLU A 86 7.36 2.48 -15.09
C GLU A 86 6.69 1.20 -15.64
N ASN A 87 6.71 0.11 -14.88
CA ASN A 87 5.98 -1.11 -15.22
C ASN A 87 4.47 -0.93 -15.05
N CYS A 88 4.04 -0.31 -13.97
CA CYS A 88 2.64 0.03 -13.74
C CYS A 88 2.12 0.96 -14.85
N ASN A 89 2.93 1.94 -15.22
CA ASN A 89 2.58 2.97 -16.19
C ASN A 89 2.48 2.46 -17.63
N LYS A 90 2.92 1.23 -17.92
CA LYS A 90 2.66 0.59 -19.22
C LYS A 90 1.17 0.36 -19.49
N CYS A 91 0.38 0.16 -18.44
CA CYS A 91 -1.07 -0.01 -18.53
C CYS A 91 -1.83 1.22 -18.02
N HIS A 92 -1.34 1.86 -16.96
CA HIS A 92 -2.01 2.98 -16.30
C HIS A 92 -1.67 4.36 -16.87
N ASN A 93 -0.78 4.43 -17.87
CA ASN A 93 -0.20 5.66 -18.40
C ASN A 93 0.56 6.47 -17.33
N GLU A 94 -0.06 6.77 -16.20
CA GLU A 94 0.53 7.31 -14.99
C GLU A 94 -0.30 6.83 -13.80
N ILE A 95 0.34 6.18 -12.82
CA ILE A 95 -0.38 5.69 -11.64
C ILE A 95 -0.79 6.86 -10.75
N ARG A 96 -2.09 7.14 -10.75
CA ARG A 96 -2.75 8.21 -9.97
C ARG A 96 -3.97 7.69 -9.25
N ALA A 97 -4.24 8.24 -8.08
CA ALA A 97 -5.43 7.90 -7.30
C ALA A 97 -5.93 9.10 -6.49
N HIS A 98 -7.03 8.90 -5.78
CA HIS A 98 -7.63 9.89 -4.87
C HIS A 98 -7.92 11.23 -5.54
N GLY A 99 -8.62 11.19 -6.67
CA GLY A 99 -8.97 12.38 -7.44
C GLY A 99 -7.77 13.02 -8.11
N GLU A 100 -6.84 12.19 -8.59
CA GLU A 100 -5.64 12.59 -9.34
C GLU A 100 -4.57 13.36 -8.52
N LEU A 101 -4.72 13.38 -7.17
CA LEU A 101 -3.83 14.12 -6.30
C LEU A 101 -2.59 13.34 -5.90
N ARG A 102 -2.66 12.01 -5.92
CA ARG A 102 -1.62 11.11 -5.42
C ARG A 102 -1.02 10.34 -6.56
N VAL A 103 0.27 10.55 -6.76
CA VAL A 103 1.04 10.09 -7.90
C VAL A 103 2.24 9.29 -7.43
N GLY A 104 2.44 8.13 -8.03
CA GLY A 104 3.61 7.32 -7.82
C GLY A 104 3.55 6.38 -6.63
N VAL A 105 4.24 5.25 -6.77
CA VAL A 105 4.27 4.18 -5.77
C VAL A 105 4.82 4.64 -4.44
N ASP A 106 5.90 5.39 -4.43
CA ASP A 106 6.55 5.89 -3.23
C ASP A 106 5.66 6.78 -2.36
N TYR A 107 4.74 7.50 -3.01
CA TYR A 107 3.74 8.27 -2.29
C TYR A 107 2.61 7.38 -1.76
N CYS A 108 2.12 6.44 -2.57
CA CYS A 108 1.02 5.54 -2.20
C CYS A 108 1.34 4.74 -0.92
N VAL A 109 2.54 4.17 -0.83
CA VAL A 109 2.94 3.33 0.31
C VAL A 109 3.10 4.08 1.64
N MET A 110 3.13 5.41 1.62
CA MET A 110 3.13 6.19 2.87
C MET A 110 1.81 6.04 3.65
N CYS A 111 0.70 5.84 2.94
CA CYS A 111 -0.61 5.64 3.54
C CYS A 111 -1.07 4.18 3.44
N HIS A 112 -0.77 3.50 2.35
CA HIS A 112 -1.08 2.08 2.15
C HIS A 112 0.02 1.21 2.75
N ASN A 113 0.18 1.29 4.06
CA ASN A 113 1.19 0.59 4.85
C ASN A 113 0.60 -0.67 5.53
N PRO A 114 1.43 -1.52 6.15
CA PRO A 114 1.01 -2.80 6.74
C PRO A 114 -0.17 -2.74 7.72
N ASN A 115 -0.34 -1.63 8.42
CA ASN A 115 -1.36 -1.48 9.46
C ASN A 115 -2.62 -0.75 8.97
N GLN A 116 -2.70 -0.45 7.68
CA GLN A 116 -3.79 0.36 7.17
C GLN A 116 -4.96 -0.50 6.70
N THR A 117 -6.15 -0.13 7.16
CA THR A 117 -7.42 -0.73 6.78
C THR A 117 -8.42 0.33 6.31
N ASP A 118 -9.54 -0.10 5.79
CA ASP A 118 -10.66 0.77 5.43
C ASP A 118 -11.63 1.06 6.58
N GLU A 119 -11.32 0.62 7.81
CA GLU A 119 -12.17 0.68 9.01
C GLU A 119 -12.90 2.02 9.14
N ALA A 120 -12.14 3.11 9.13
CA ALA A 120 -12.69 4.45 9.35
C ALA A 120 -13.76 4.89 8.32
N ARG A 121 -13.90 4.14 7.22
CA ARG A 121 -14.92 4.35 6.19
C ARG A 121 -15.97 3.26 6.22
N ARG A 122 -15.56 2.02 6.42
CA ARG A 122 -16.46 0.87 6.55
C ARG A 122 -17.42 1.04 7.71
N ASP A 123 -16.95 1.48 8.86
CA ASP A 123 -17.78 1.71 10.06
C ASP A 123 -18.92 2.72 9.85
N LEU A 124 -18.79 3.61 8.87
CA LEU A 124 -19.85 4.57 8.55
C LEU A 124 -21.06 3.96 7.84
N VAL A 125 -20.89 2.82 7.18
CA VAL A 125 -21.91 2.21 6.32
C VAL A 125 -22.13 0.72 6.59
N ALA A 126 -21.13 0.02 7.10
CA ALA A 126 -21.17 -1.41 7.39
C ALA A 126 -20.46 -1.72 8.72
N PRO A 127 -20.90 -1.16 9.86
CA PRO A 127 -20.16 -1.21 11.14
C PRO A 127 -20.07 -2.60 11.78
N THR A 128 -20.79 -3.58 11.25
CA THR A 128 -20.73 -4.98 11.71
C THR A 128 -19.78 -5.85 10.89
N GLU A 129 -19.27 -5.34 9.80
CA GLU A 129 -18.30 -6.04 8.96
C GLU A 129 -16.87 -5.80 9.46
N ALA A 130 -16.04 -6.84 9.38
CA ALA A 130 -14.63 -6.70 9.70
C ALA A 130 -13.93 -5.75 8.71
N PRO A 131 -12.99 -4.92 9.18
CA PRO A 131 -12.22 -4.06 8.30
C PRO A 131 -11.35 -4.88 7.34
N VAL A 132 -11.14 -4.35 6.15
CA VAL A 132 -10.32 -4.94 5.10
C VAL A 132 -9.00 -4.19 5.01
N THR A 133 -7.91 -4.94 4.87
CA THR A 133 -6.60 -4.33 4.68
C THR A 133 -6.51 -3.57 3.37
N VAL A 134 -5.92 -2.38 3.43
CA VAL A 134 -5.50 -1.61 2.25
C VAL A 134 -3.97 -1.47 2.20
N ASN A 135 -3.25 -2.39 2.85
CA ASN A 135 -1.82 -2.54 2.66
C ASN A 135 -1.50 -2.69 1.17
N PHE A 136 -0.53 -1.93 0.67
CA PHE A 136 -0.29 -1.78 -0.77
C PHE A 136 -0.12 -3.11 -1.50
N LYS A 137 0.66 -4.04 -0.93
CA LYS A 137 0.89 -5.37 -1.54
C LYS A 137 -0.41 -6.19 -1.64
N ASP A 138 -1.17 -6.27 -0.55
CA ASP A 138 -2.42 -7.03 -0.51
C ASP A 138 -3.46 -6.39 -1.44
N MET A 139 -3.62 -5.09 -1.31
CA MET A 139 -4.60 -4.32 -2.07
C MET A 139 -4.38 -4.44 -3.57
N LEU A 140 -3.14 -4.24 -4.05
CA LEU A 140 -2.88 -4.28 -5.50
C LEU A 140 -3.03 -5.67 -6.08
N HIS A 141 -2.55 -6.71 -5.40
CA HIS A 141 -2.74 -8.07 -5.87
C HIS A 141 -4.22 -8.43 -5.96
N ARG A 142 -5.01 -8.11 -4.92
CA ARG A 142 -6.45 -8.38 -4.91
C ARG A 142 -7.21 -7.58 -5.96
N ILE A 143 -6.90 -6.30 -6.16
CA ILE A 143 -7.52 -5.48 -7.21
C ILE A 143 -7.29 -6.10 -8.59
N HIS A 144 -6.04 -6.50 -8.89
CA HIS A 144 -5.72 -7.04 -10.21
C HIS A 144 -6.17 -8.50 -10.40
N ARG A 145 -6.28 -9.27 -9.32
CA ARG A 145 -6.87 -10.61 -9.36
C ARG A 145 -8.38 -10.56 -9.58
N GLY A 146 -9.05 -9.56 -8.99
CA GLY A 146 -10.43 -9.15 -9.20
C GLY A 146 -11.43 -10.28 -9.37
N GLU A 147 -11.92 -10.48 -10.61
CA GLU A 147 -12.94 -11.48 -10.93
C GLU A 147 -12.54 -12.94 -10.67
N ASP A 148 -11.25 -13.20 -10.50
CA ASP A 148 -10.71 -14.54 -10.25
C ASP A 148 -10.47 -14.82 -8.75
N LEU A 149 -10.77 -13.89 -7.84
CA LEU A 149 -10.75 -14.13 -6.39
C LEU A 149 -11.93 -15.05 -6.00
N GLU A 150 -11.71 -15.93 -5.01
CA GLU A 150 -12.79 -16.68 -4.38
C GLU A 150 -13.54 -15.84 -3.34
N ASP A 151 -12.83 -14.93 -2.66
CA ASP A 151 -13.38 -13.98 -1.70
C ASP A 151 -13.42 -12.58 -2.31
N ASP A 152 -14.61 -11.98 -2.35
CA ASP A 152 -14.83 -10.63 -2.86
C ASP A 152 -13.92 -9.60 -2.17
N TYR A 153 -13.36 -8.69 -2.98
CA TYR A 153 -12.56 -7.61 -2.44
C TYR A 153 -13.24 -6.26 -2.67
N THR A 154 -13.84 -5.75 -1.60
CA THR A 154 -14.50 -4.44 -1.56
C THR A 154 -13.88 -3.56 -0.49
N VAL A 155 -13.46 -2.36 -0.86
CA VAL A 155 -12.88 -1.34 0.02
C VAL A 155 -13.83 -0.16 0.12
N TYR A 156 -14.06 0.33 1.32
CA TYR A 156 -14.83 1.56 1.50
C TYR A 156 -13.92 2.79 1.51
N GLY A 157 -14.19 3.71 0.58
CA GLY A 157 -13.41 4.91 0.36
C GLY A 157 -14.11 6.19 0.80
N PHE A 158 -13.52 7.30 0.39
CA PHE A 158 -14.08 8.62 0.65
C PHE A 158 -15.38 8.83 -0.12
N GLY A 159 -16.31 9.48 0.54
CA GLY A 159 -17.63 9.83 0.03
C GLY A 159 -18.53 10.24 1.20
N ALA A 160 -19.71 10.77 0.90
CA ALA A 160 -20.75 11.06 1.86
C ALA A 160 -22.10 10.61 1.28
N PRO A 161 -22.59 9.39 1.57
CA PRO A 161 -21.97 8.35 2.41
C PRO A 161 -20.65 7.80 1.88
N ALA A 162 -19.92 7.01 2.70
CA ALA A 162 -18.72 6.31 2.25
C ALA A 162 -19.05 5.43 1.03
N THR A 163 -18.16 5.43 0.05
CA THR A 163 -18.39 4.74 -1.23
C THR A 163 -17.71 3.38 -1.22
N ALA A 164 -18.46 2.33 -1.53
CA ALA A 164 -17.91 1.01 -1.79
C ALA A 164 -17.19 1.00 -3.14
N HIS A 165 -15.96 0.54 -3.14
CA HIS A 165 -15.17 0.24 -4.33
C HIS A 165 -15.06 -1.28 -4.42
N ASP A 166 -15.90 -1.86 -5.26
CA ASP A 166 -15.97 -3.29 -5.51
C ASP A 166 -15.07 -3.64 -6.70
N PHE A 167 -14.14 -4.55 -6.46
CA PHE A 167 -13.18 -4.99 -7.46
C PHE A 167 -13.45 -6.40 -8.01
N THR A 168 -14.57 -7.03 -7.64
CA THR A 168 -14.96 -8.39 -8.09
C THR A 168 -15.10 -8.54 -9.60
N HIS A 169 -15.29 -7.45 -10.31
CA HIS A 169 -15.41 -7.43 -11.77
C HIS A 169 -14.17 -6.88 -12.49
N THR A 170 -13.09 -6.66 -11.74
CA THR A 170 -11.84 -6.18 -12.35
C THR A 170 -11.19 -7.30 -13.16
N ARG A 171 -10.87 -7.01 -14.41
CA ARG A 171 -10.14 -7.91 -15.30
C ARG A 171 -8.76 -7.40 -15.58
N PHE A 172 -7.77 -8.22 -15.29
CA PHE A 172 -6.39 -7.91 -15.65
C PHE A 172 -6.17 -8.18 -17.15
N PRO A 173 -5.66 -7.20 -17.92
CA PRO A 173 -5.54 -7.36 -19.38
C PRO A 173 -4.36 -8.22 -19.83
N GLY A 174 -3.54 -8.71 -18.92
CA GLY A 174 -2.35 -9.52 -19.18
C GLY A 174 -2.37 -10.87 -18.48
N LEU A 175 -1.18 -11.44 -18.27
CA LEU A 175 -0.99 -12.68 -17.54
C LEU A 175 -0.58 -12.36 -16.10
N LEU A 176 -1.47 -12.60 -15.13
CA LEU A 176 -1.21 -12.34 -13.71
C LEU A 176 -0.08 -13.18 -13.12
N ASN A 177 0.20 -14.33 -13.71
CA ASN A 177 1.32 -15.18 -13.31
C ASN A 177 2.70 -14.65 -13.75
N LYS A 178 2.76 -13.56 -14.53
CA LYS A 178 4.01 -12.87 -14.87
C LYS A 178 4.30 -11.76 -13.86
N CYS A 179 4.97 -12.10 -12.79
CA CYS A 179 5.31 -11.18 -11.71
C CYS A 179 6.18 -9.99 -12.18
N ASP A 180 7.06 -10.23 -13.16
CA ASP A 180 7.95 -9.22 -13.77
C ASP A 180 7.23 -8.11 -14.55
N ILE A 181 5.92 -8.27 -14.82
CA ILE A 181 5.10 -7.19 -15.40
C ILE A 181 5.07 -5.97 -14.48
N CYS A 182 5.09 -6.17 -13.16
CA CYS A 182 5.03 -5.12 -12.14
C CYS A 182 6.31 -5.05 -11.31
N HIS A 183 6.85 -6.20 -10.93
CA HIS A 183 7.97 -6.29 -10.01
C HIS A 183 9.33 -6.00 -10.67
N ALA A 184 10.25 -5.47 -9.87
CA ALA A 184 11.67 -5.45 -10.21
C ALA A 184 12.21 -6.89 -10.23
N ALA A 185 13.21 -7.13 -11.06
CA ALA A 185 13.84 -8.44 -11.18
C ALA A 185 14.30 -8.98 -9.81
N GLY A 186 13.88 -10.20 -9.49
CA GLY A 186 14.20 -10.86 -8.23
C GLY A 186 13.48 -10.32 -7.00
N ALA A 187 12.60 -9.33 -7.13
CA ALA A 187 11.89 -8.74 -5.98
C ALA A 187 10.69 -9.57 -5.49
N TYR A 188 10.32 -10.61 -6.23
CA TYR A 188 9.21 -11.52 -5.93
C TYR A 188 9.66 -12.97 -5.67
N THR A 189 10.98 -13.22 -5.69
CA THR A 189 11.53 -14.53 -5.36
C THR A 189 11.58 -14.77 -3.85
N LEU A 190 11.67 -16.05 -3.45
CA LEU A 190 11.75 -16.44 -2.06
C LEU A 190 13.15 -16.89 -1.66
N PRO A 191 13.57 -16.66 -0.40
CA PRO A 191 12.79 -16.03 0.69
C PRO A 191 12.59 -14.54 0.49
N THR A 192 11.51 -13.99 1.09
CA THR A 192 11.33 -12.54 1.15
C THR A 192 12.46 -11.93 2.00
N PRO A 193 12.86 -10.67 1.70
CA PRO A 193 13.81 -9.96 2.56
C PRO A 193 13.31 -9.80 4.00
N GLU A 194 14.25 -9.76 4.95
CA GLU A 194 13.95 -9.62 6.38
C GLU A 194 13.12 -8.36 6.71
N GLU A 195 13.27 -7.31 5.90
CA GLU A 195 12.51 -6.06 6.06
C GLU A 195 11.07 -6.14 5.54
N ALA A 196 10.66 -7.27 4.97
CA ALA A 196 9.28 -7.45 4.54
C ALA A 196 8.36 -7.56 5.76
N LEU A 197 7.39 -6.65 5.85
CA LEU A 197 6.51 -6.54 7.02
C LEU A 197 5.24 -7.37 6.84
N SER A 198 4.77 -7.95 7.97
CA SER A 198 3.44 -8.57 8.07
C SER A 198 2.34 -7.59 7.73
N THR A 199 1.21 -8.09 7.25
CA THR A 199 -0.03 -7.31 7.13
C THR A 199 -0.81 -7.45 8.43
N LEU A 200 -1.14 -6.33 9.04
CA LEU A 200 -1.90 -6.27 10.29
C LEU A 200 -3.30 -5.72 10.03
N VAL A 201 -4.30 -6.38 10.57
CA VAL A 201 -5.67 -5.86 10.63
C VAL A 201 -6.02 -5.60 12.08
N THR A 202 -6.33 -4.35 12.37
CA THR A 202 -6.83 -3.91 13.68
C THR A 202 -8.24 -3.38 13.51
N GLN A 203 -9.03 -3.44 14.57
CA GLN A 203 -10.39 -2.91 14.66
C GLN A 203 -10.54 -2.05 15.91
N ASN A 204 -11.46 -1.10 15.89
CA ASN A 204 -11.67 -0.14 16.98
C ASN A 204 -10.38 0.63 17.36
N GLY A 205 -9.58 0.96 16.34
CA GLY A 205 -8.36 1.75 16.47
C GLY A 205 -7.14 1.04 17.07
N SER A 206 -7.33 -0.10 17.75
CA SER A 206 -6.21 -0.84 18.37
C SER A 206 -6.50 -2.29 18.73
N GLN A 207 -7.74 -2.75 18.60
CA GLN A 207 -8.05 -4.16 18.81
C GLN A 207 -7.44 -4.98 17.67
N PHE A 208 -6.50 -5.84 17.98
CA PHE A 208 -5.90 -6.76 17.02
C PHE A 208 -6.94 -7.76 16.50
N VAL A 209 -7.04 -7.90 15.20
CA VAL A 209 -7.92 -8.85 14.53
C VAL A 209 -7.13 -9.99 13.91
N SER A 210 -6.12 -9.65 13.10
CA SER A 210 -5.27 -10.65 12.46
C SER A 210 -3.91 -10.11 12.07
N GLU A 211 -2.94 -11.01 12.03
CA GLU A 211 -1.64 -10.81 11.40
C GLU A 211 -1.44 -11.86 10.32
N THR A 212 -0.92 -11.41 9.19
CA THR A 212 -0.53 -12.30 8.09
C THR A 212 0.92 -12.03 7.75
N LEU A 213 1.76 -13.05 7.91
CA LEU A 213 3.20 -12.95 7.66
C LEU A 213 3.49 -12.59 6.18
N PRO A 214 4.66 -12.03 5.87
CA PRO A 214 4.92 -11.36 4.60
C PRO A 214 4.74 -12.22 3.35
N MET A 215 5.25 -13.45 3.34
CA MET A 215 5.12 -14.36 2.19
C MET A 215 3.68 -14.80 2.01
N ARG A 216 3.05 -15.25 3.11
CA ARG A 216 1.63 -15.63 3.10
C ARG A 216 0.75 -14.49 2.61
N ALA A 217 0.96 -13.26 3.09
CA ALA A 217 0.17 -12.10 2.68
C ALA A 217 0.27 -11.85 1.17
N ALA A 218 1.46 -11.95 0.60
CA ALA A 218 1.65 -11.79 -0.85
C ALA A 218 0.97 -12.91 -1.65
N CYS A 219 1.20 -14.18 -1.27
CA CYS A 219 0.66 -15.33 -2.01
C CYS A 219 -0.87 -15.40 -1.91
N ASN A 220 -1.42 -15.26 -0.70
CA ASN A 220 -2.87 -15.35 -0.47
C ASN A 220 -3.66 -14.15 -1.00
N SER A 221 -2.99 -13.09 -1.43
CA SER A 221 -3.65 -12.00 -2.13
C SER A 221 -4.12 -12.38 -3.55
N CYS A 222 -3.59 -13.50 -4.08
CA CYS A 222 -4.02 -14.10 -5.35
C CYS A 222 -4.55 -15.52 -5.18
N HIS A 223 -3.98 -16.29 -4.23
CA HIS A 223 -4.34 -17.67 -3.91
C HIS A 223 -5.22 -17.71 -2.65
N ASP A 224 -6.41 -17.11 -2.73
CA ASP A 224 -7.32 -16.91 -1.60
C ASP A 224 -8.27 -18.09 -1.34
N GLY A 225 -8.27 -19.11 -2.19
CA GLY A 225 -9.07 -20.30 -2.02
C GLY A 225 -8.77 -21.08 -0.74
N PHE A 226 -9.73 -21.89 -0.30
CA PHE A 226 -9.65 -22.63 0.96
C PHE A 226 -8.37 -23.47 1.11
N TYR A 227 -8.01 -24.25 0.09
CA TYR A 227 -6.83 -25.14 0.18
C TYR A 227 -5.50 -24.38 0.16
N PRO A 228 -5.26 -23.43 -0.75
CA PRO A 228 -4.07 -22.57 -0.70
C PRO A 228 -3.93 -21.83 0.62
N ASN A 229 -5.03 -21.29 1.15
CA ASN A 229 -5.00 -20.58 2.42
C ASN A 229 -4.63 -21.51 3.58
N LEU A 230 -5.24 -22.70 3.66
CA LEU A 230 -4.91 -23.70 4.69
C LEU A 230 -3.46 -24.14 4.60
N HIS A 231 -2.96 -24.39 3.37
CA HIS A 231 -1.56 -24.74 3.14
C HIS A 231 -0.63 -23.64 3.66
N ALA A 232 -0.90 -22.38 3.35
CA ALA A 232 -0.10 -21.25 3.79
C ALA A 232 -0.14 -21.06 5.32
N VAL A 233 -1.32 -21.24 5.96
CA VAL A 233 -1.46 -21.20 7.43
C VAL A 233 -0.59 -22.24 8.10
N LEU A 234 -0.62 -23.50 7.62
CA LEU A 234 0.15 -24.60 8.21
C LEU A 234 1.66 -24.43 8.05
N ASN A 235 2.11 -23.58 7.14
CA ASN A 235 3.52 -23.30 6.87
C ASN A 235 3.96 -21.90 7.38
N SER A 236 3.14 -21.29 8.24
CA SER A 236 3.40 -19.98 8.87
C SER A 236 3.29 -20.09 10.38
N ASP A 237 4.33 -19.69 11.09
CA ASP A 237 4.39 -19.66 12.55
C ASP A 237 4.36 -18.20 13.03
N LEU A 238 3.20 -17.75 13.48
CA LEU A 238 3.01 -16.38 13.96
C LEU A 238 3.75 -16.10 15.28
N GLU A 239 3.99 -17.13 16.10
CA GLU A 239 4.67 -16.98 17.39
C GLU A 239 6.15 -16.59 17.21
N ASN A 240 6.78 -17.19 16.20
CA ASN A 240 8.20 -16.96 15.90
C ASN A 240 8.39 -16.07 14.65
N GLY A 241 7.33 -15.66 13.98
CA GLY A 241 7.40 -14.87 12.74
C GLY A 241 8.01 -15.63 11.56
N ALA A 242 8.00 -16.97 11.60
CA ALA A 242 8.65 -17.81 10.61
C ALA A 242 7.71 -18.33 9.54
N GLU A 243 8.16 -18.36 8.30
CA GLU A 243 7.46 -18.95 7.16
C GLU A 243 8.38 -19.94 6.44
N SER A 244 7.91 -21.19 6.27
CA SER A 244 8.69 -22.25 5.62
C SER A 244 8.47 -22.33 4.10
N CYS A 245 7.76 -21.39 3.52
CA CYS A 245 7.37 -21.37 2.10
C CYS A 245 8.58 -21.52 1.15
N SER A 246 9.70 -20.88 1.46
CA SER A 246 10.93 -20.94 0.64
C SER A 246 11.57 -22.32 0.55
N VAL A 247 11.25 -23.23 1.45
CA VAL A 247 11.76 -24.63 1.40
C VAL A 247 11.30 -25.36 0.13
N CYS A 248 10.05 -25.10 -0.29
CA CYS A 248 9.46 -25.71 -1.48
C CYS A 248 9.31 -24.74 -2.64
N HIS A 249 9.16 -23.43 -2.36
CA HIS A 249 8.89 -22.39 -3.36
C HIS A 249 10.08 -21.44 -3.58
N GLY A 250 11.21 -21.67 -2.92
CA GLY A 250 12.42 -20.89 -3.12
C GLY A 250 13.12 -21.18 -4.43
N THR A 251 14.00 -20.29 -4.84
CA THR A 251 14.74 -20.40 -6.11
C THR A 251 15.49 -21.71 -6.24
N GLY A 252 15.28 -22.40 -7.35
CA GLY A 252 15.86 -23.71 -7.67
C GLY A 252 15.15 -24.91 -7.03
N SER A 253 14.05 -24.72 -6.32
CA SER A 253 13.22 -25.81 -5.80
C SER A 253 12.28 -26.37 -6.88
N ALA A 254 11.63 -27.49 -6.60
CA ALA A 254 10.70 -28.14 -7.53
C ALA A 254 9.46 -27.30 -7.81
N PHE A 255 9.11 -26.40 -6.90
CA PHE A 255 7.96 -25.48 -6.98
C PHE A 255 8.43 -24.03 -6.90
N ASP A 256 9.61 -23.76 -7.44
CA ASP A 256 10.15 -22.39 -7.54
C ASP A 256 9.11 -21.43 -8.12
N VAL A 257 8.92 -20.29 -7.48
CA VAL A 257 7.91 -19.30 -7.88
C VAL A 257 8.06 -18.91 -9.34
N ASP A 258 9.28 -18.67 -9.81
CA ASP A 258 9.53 -18.34 -11.22
C ASP A 258 9.12 -19.45 -12.16
N LEU A 259 9.46 -20.70 -11.80
CA LEU A 259 9.18 -21.86 -12.63
C LEU A 259 7.67 -22.15 -12.76
N ILE A 260 6.93 -22.11 -11.65
CA ILE A 260 5.50 -22.44 -11.66
C ILE A 260 4.61 -21.32 -12.19
N HIS A 261 5.12 -20.09 -12.23
CA HIS A 261 4.42 -18.94 -12.80
C HIS A 261 4.87 -18.61 -14.24
N GLU A 262 5.88 -19.31 -14.77
CA GLU A 262 6.18 -19.20 -16.20
C GLU A 262 4.98 -19.65 -17.03
N PRO A 263 4.52 -18.84 -18.00
CA PRO A 263 3.51 -19.32 -18.93
C PRO A 263 4.12 -20.49 -19.70
N GLY A 264 3.42 -21.61 -19.66
CA GLY A 264 3.81 -22.76 -20.50
C GLY A 264 3.98 -22.37 -21.97
N PRO A 265 4.73 -23.16 -22.72
CA PRO A 265 4.99 -22.88 -24.12
C PRO A 265 3.72 -22.85 -24.97
#